data_049bc6c1f6a02304f0ce3f2f09105bc6
#
_entry.id   049bc6c1f6a02304f0ce3f2f09105bc6
#
_cell.length_a   1.000
_cell.length_b   1.000
_cell.length_c   1.000
_cell.angle_alpha   90.00
_cell.angle_beta   90.00
_cell.angle_gamma   90.00
#
_symmetry.space_group_name_H-M   'P 1'
#
loop_
_entity.id
_entity.type
_entity.pdbx_description
1 polymer ?
#
loop_
_entity_poly.entity_id
_entity_poly.type
_entity_poly.pdbx_seq_one_letter_code
_entity_poly.pdbx_strand_id
1 'polypeptide(L)'
;DALLPTMGGQTALNTALTLARDGTLERLNVELIGANLEAIEKAEDRLLFRDAMDKIGLESPRSRLVEKEEDGRRALAEVGLPAILRPSFTLAGTGGGIAYNLDEFDEILRTGLRLSPVSTVLIEESVLGWKEFEMEVVRDCADNCIIICSIENVDPMGIHTGDSITVAPALTLTDKEYQRMRNASIEVLREIGVDTGGSNVQF
;
A
#
# COMPACT_ATOMS: atom_id res chain seq x y z
N ASP A 1 -30.08 -3.09 3.25
CA ASP A 1 -29.22 -3.64 2.18
C ASP A 1 -27.76 -3.24 2.48
N ALA A 2 -26.79 -3.97 1.89
CA ALA A 2 -25.38 -3.71 2.10
C ALA A 2 -24.60 -3.79 0.78
N LEU A 3 -23.47 -3.06 0.69
CA LEU A 3 -22.52 -3.06 -0.40
C LEU A 3 -21.15 -3.54 0.13
N LEU A 4 -20.61 -4.60 -0.48
CA LEU A 4 -19.27 -5.15 -0.19
C LEU A 4 -18.31 -4.77 -1.33
N PRO A 5 -17.53 -3.69 -1.20
CA PRO A 5 -16.66 -3.23 -2.29
C PRO A 5 -15.35 -4.02 -2.40
N THR A 6 -14.91 -4.67 -1.34
CA THR A 6 -13.60 -5.34 -1.24
C THR A 6 -13.44 -6.56 -2.14
N MET A 7 -14.52 -7.09 -2.70
CA MET A 7 -14.50 -8.27 -3.59
C MET A 7 -14.48 -7.93 -5.10
N GLY A 8 -14.49 -6.65 -5.47
CA GLY A 8 -14.57 -6.21 -6.87
C GLY A 8 -13.36 -5.45 -7.39
N GLY A 9 -12.23 -5.53 -6.68
CA GLY A 9 -10.99 -4.82 -7.03
C GLY A 9 -11.15 -3.29 -7.02
N GLN A 10 -10.18 -2.59 -7.64
CA GLN A 10 -10.11 -1.12 -7.62
C GLN A 10 -11.36 -0.44 -8.18
N THR A 11 -11.99 -1.04 -9.19
CA THR A 11 -13.23 -0.48 -9.77
C THR A 11 -14.37 -0.44 -8.75
N ALA A 12 -14.53 -1.51 -7.96
CA ALA A 12 -15.57 -1.55 -6.93
C ALA A 12 -15.27 -0.58 -5.78
N LEU A 13 -14.01 -0.49 -5.34
CA LEU A 13 -13.57 0.47 -4.33
C LEU A 13 -13.85 1.91 -4.77
N ASN A 14 -13.41 2.29 -5.97
CA ASN A 14 -13.64 3.64 -6.52
C ASN A 14 -15.14 3.95 -6.68
N THR A 15 -15.94 2.98 -7.11
CA THR A 15 -17.39 3.14 -7.24
C THR A 15 -18.03 3.34 -5.86
N ALA A 16 -17.66 2.53 -4.88
CA ALA A 16 -18.19 2.66 -3.52
C ALA A 16 -17.84 4.02 -2.89
N LEU A 17 -16.60 4.49 -3.06
CA LEU A 17 -16.17 5.82 -2.64
C LEU A 17 -17.03 6.93 -3.26
N THR A 18 -17.28 6.84 -4.57
CA THR A 18 -18.12 7.81 -5.28
C THR A 18 -19.55 7.83 -4.74
N LEU A 19 -20.16 6.64 -4.58
CA LEU A 19 -21.53 6.51 -4.08
C LEU A 19 -21.68 6.93 -2.61
N ALA A 20 -20.64 6.74 -1.80
CA ALA A 20 -20.62 7.21 -0.43
C ALA A 20 -20.50 8.74 -0.36
N ARG A 21 -19.57 9.33 -1.12
CA ARG A 21 -19.31 10.77 -1.13
C ARG A 21 -20.45 11.60 -1.70
N ASP A 22 -21.19 11.08 -2.67
CA ASP A 22 -22.37 11.77 -3.26
C ASP A 22 -23.66 11.57 -2.45
N GLY A 23 -23.60 10.85 -1.31
CA GLY A 23 -24.71 10.59 -0.43
C GLY A 23 -25.71 9.54 -0.94
N THR A 24 -25.39 8.84 -2.01
CA THR A 24 -26.31 7.85 -2.59
C THR A 24 -26.53 6.66 -1.65
N LEU A 25 -25.47 6.17 -0.99
CA LEU A 25 -25.61 5.04 -0.06
C LEU A 25 -26.48 5.42 1.15
N GLU A 26 -26.27 6.60 1.71
CA GLU A 26 -27.08 7.12 2.82
C GLU A 26 -28.54 7.29 2.44
N ARG A 27 -28.82 7.94 1.29
CA ARG A 27 -30.17 8.15 0.76
C ARG A 27 -30.93 6.86 0.54
N LEU A 28 -30.23 5.79 0.13
CA LEU A 28 -30.82 4.47 -0.14
C LEU A 28 -30.75 3.53 1.08
N ASN A 29 -30.22 4.00 2.21
CA ASN A 29 -29.99 3.18 3.40
C ASN A 29 -29.22 1.88 3.11
N VAL A 30 -28.11 2.04 2.37
CA VAL A 30 -27.20 0.94 2.02
C VAL A 30 -25.93 1.07 2.86
N GLU A 31 -25.61 0.06 3.64
CA GLU A 31 -24.43 0.00 4.49
C GLU A 31 -23.20 -0.46 3.71
N LEU A 32 -22.06 0.19 3.91
CA LEU A 32 -20.75 -0.31 3.45
C LEU A 32 -20.23 -1.35 4.43
N ILE A 33 -20.06 -2.60 3.97
CA ILE A 33 -19.50 -3.70 4.74
C ILE A 33 -18.14 -4.13 4.17
N GLY A 34 -17.31 -4.81 5.00
CA GLY A 34 -15.94 -5.20 4.62
C GLY A 34 -14.92 -4.11 4.93
N ALA A 35 -15.14 -2.91 4.42
CA ALA A 35 -14.40 -1.71 4.77
C ALA A 35 -15.28 -0.48 4.63
N ASN A 36 -15.27 0.39 5.60
CA ASN A 36 -15.97 1.67 5.55
C ASN A 36 -15.19 2.71 4.73
N LEU A 37 -15.81 3.88 4.50
CA LEU A 37 -15.22 4.96 3.70
C LEU A 37 -13.83 5.37 4.20
N GLU A 38 -13.69 5.60 5.50
CA GLU A 38 -12.44 6.03 6.13
C GLU A 38 -11.34 4.97 6.00
N ALA A 39 -11.68 3.69 6.20
CA ALA A 39 -10.75 2.58 6.05
C ALA A 39 -10.25 2.46 4.59
N ILE A 40 -11.14 2.62 3.61
CA ILE A 40 -10.75 2.60 2.20
C ILE A 40 -9.83 3.78 1.88
N GLU A 41 -10.16 4.99 2.32
CA GLU A 41 -9.33 6.18 2.09
C GLU A 41 -7.95 6.04 2.72
N LYS A 42 -7.85 5.58 3.96
CA LYS A 42 -6.56 5.33 4.64
C LYS A 42 -5.73 4.25 3.94
N ALA A 43 -6.37 3.19 3.44
CA ALA A 43 -5.65 2.11 2.79
C ALA A 43 -5.17 2.48 1.38
N GLU A 44 -5.94 3.29 0.63
CA GLU A 44 -5.66 3.64 -0.75
C GLU A 44 -4.75 4.86 -0.91
N ASP A 45 -4.84 5.82 0.00
CA ASP A 45 -3.97 7.00 -0.02
C ASP A 45 -2.64 6.72 0.68
N ARG A 46 -1.55 6.81 -0.06
CA ARG A 46 -0.20 6.48 0.44
C ARG A 46 0.28 7.37 1.57
N LEU A 47 -0.12 8.63 1.58
CA LEU A 47 0.26 9.54 2.66
C LEU A 47 -0.52 9.21 3.93
N LEU A 48 -1.84 9.00 3.80
CA LEU A 48 -2.67 8.58 4.93
C LEU A 48 -2.24 7.22 5.48
N PHE A 49 -1.89 6.27 4.59
CA PHE A 49 -1.38 4.97 4.99
C PHE A 49 -0.06 5.10 5.76
N ARG A 50 0.90 5.86 5.24
CA ARG A 50 2.17 6.08 5.92
C ARG A 50 1.98 6.73 7.29
N ASP A 51 1.16 7.79 7.37
CA ASP A 51 0.88 8.48 8.63
C ASP A 51 0.19 7.54 9.64
N ALA A 52 -0.66 6.63 9.17
CA ALA A 52 -1.27 5.58 9.98
C ALA A 52 -0.21 4.57 10.50
N MET A 53 0.74 4.16 9.65
CA MET A 53 1.84 3.27 10.07
C MET A 53 2.77 3.95 11.08
N ASP A 54 3.15 5.19 10.84
CA ASP A 54 3.97 5.99 11.76
C ASP A 54 3.30 6.13 13.14
N LYS A 55 1.98 6.33 13.17
CA LYS A 55 1.20 6.45 14.40
C LYS A 55 1.26 5.19 15.28
N ILE A 56 1.29 4.01 14.66
CA ILE A 56 1.41 2.72 15.38
C ILE A 56 2.85 2.24 15.52
N GLY A 57 3.82 3.06 15.12
CA GLY A 57 5.25 2.78 15.27
C GLY A 57 5.80 1.73 14.31
N LEU A 58 5.15 1.55 13.16
CA LEU A 58 5.64 0.70 12.08
C LEU A 58 6.37 1.52 11.03
N GLU A 59 7.46 0.97 10.54
CA GLU A 59 8.24 1.58 9.46
C GLU A 59 7.65 1.19 8.09
N SER A 60 7.61 2.16 7.19
CA SER A 60 7.33 1.95 5.77
C SER A 60 8.51 2.48 4.94
N PRO A 61 8.67 2.06 3.68
CA PRO A 61 9.73 2.58 2.83
C PRO A 61 9.73 4.11 2.81
N ARG A 62 10.92 4.70 2.99
CA ARG A 62 11.05 6.16 2.98
C ARG A 62 10.57 6.72 1.66
N SER A 63 9.77 7.76 1.69
CA SER A 63 9.19 8.35 0.50
C SER A 63 9.06 9.86 0.61
N ARG A 64 9.12 10.55 -0.54
CA ARG A 64 8.90 11.99 -0.68
C ARG A 64 8.13 12.28 -1.95
N LEU A 65 7.10 13.10 -1.83
CA LEU A 65 6.39 13.64 -2.99
C LEU A 65 7.10 14.91 -3.44
N VAL A 66 7.37 15.04 -4.73
CA VAL A 66 8.00 16.22 -5.33
C VAL A 66 7.16 16.75 -6.49
N GLU A 67 7.12 18.07 -6.63
CA GLU A 67 6.38 18.80 -7.67
C GLU A 67 7.33 19.48 -8.66
N LYS A 68 8.63 19.58 -8.31
CA LYS A 68 9.67 20.27 -9.10
C LYS A 68 10.94 19.46 -9.13
N GLU A 69 11.67 19.52 -10.24
CA GLU A 69 12.99 18.88 -10.39
C GLU A 69 13.97 19.33 -9.30
N GLU A 70 13.92 20.60 -8.91
CA GLU A 70 14.81 21.22 -7.91
C GLU A 70 14.73 20.53 -6.53
N ASP A 71 13.54 20.04 -6.16
CA ASP A 71 13.31 19.34 -4.90
C ASP A 71 13.71 17.86 -4.96
N GLY A 72 13.84 17.32 -6.17
CA GLY A 72 14.14 15.90 -6.39
C GLY A 72 15.45 15.45 -5.76
N ARG A 73 16.52 16.24 -5.91
CA ARG A 73 17.83 15.90 -5.33
C ARG A 73 17.84 15.93 -3.80
N ARG A 74 17.04 16.80 -3.19
CA ARG A 74 16.86 16.81 -1.73
C ARG A 74 16.09 15.57 -1.27
N ALA A 75 15.01 15.23 -1.97
CA ALA A 75 14.23 14.03 -1.71
C ALA A 75 15.10 12.76 -1.87
N LEU A 76 15.92 12.69 -2.92
CA LEU A 76 16.84 11.57 -3.14
C LEU A 76 17.88 11.43 -2.01
N ALA A 77 18.38 12.55 -1.46
CA ALA A 77 19.33 12.51 -0.35
C ALA A 77 18.74 11.88 0.93
N GLU A 78 17.41 11.98 1.12
CA GLU A 78 16.71 11.35 2.23
C GLU A 78 16.34 9.88 1.95
N VAL A 79 15.97 9.57 0.71
CA VAL A 79 15.51 8.24 0.29
C VAL A 79 16.69 7.31 -0.02
N GLY A 80 17.69 7.80 -0.75
CA GLY A 80 18.84 7.02 -1.21
C GLY A 80 18.62 6.33 -2.56
N LEU A 81 19.67 5.68 -3.05
CA LEU A 81 19.63 4.85 -4.25
C LEU A 81 19.79 3.36 -3.88
N PRO A 82 19.18 2.43 -4.63
CA PRO A 82 18.25 2.69 -5.73
C PRO A 82 16.94 3.28 -5.25
N ALA A 83 16.31 4.12 -6.08
CA ALA A 83 15.04 4.79 -5.78
C ALA A 83 13.97 4.44 -6.82
N ILE A 84 12.74 4.27 -6.37
CA ILE A 84 11.58 4.07 -7.24
C ILE A 84 10.91 5.43 -7.44
N LEU A 85 10.66 5.80 -8.68
CA LEU A 85 9.93 7.01 -9.03
C LEU A 85 8.59 6.65 -9.64
N ARG A 86 7.52 7.20 -9.06
CA ARG A 86 6.14 6.92 -9.50
C ARG A 86 5.39 8.23 -9.74
N PRO A 87 5.15 8.60 -11.00
CA PRO A 87 4.31 9.75 -11.32
C PRO A 87 2.88 9.52 -10.82
N SER A 88 2.30 10.56 -10.23
CA SER A 88 0.92 10.49 -9.74
C SER A 88 -0.07 10.46 -10.91
N PHE A 89 -1.14 9.66 -10.76
CA PHE A 89 -2.25 9.56 -11.71
C PHE A 89 -1.85 9.12 -13.14
N THR A 90 -0.75 8.37 -13.29
CA THR A 90 -0.40 7.75 -14.57
C THR A 90 -0.91 6.31 -14.63
N LEU A 91 -1.29 5.87 -15.84
CA LEU A 91 -1.76 4.50 -16.05
C LEU A 91 -0.58 3.54 -16.20
N ALA A 92 -0.70 2.37 -15.58
CA ALA A 92 0.25 1.24 -15.72
C ALA A 92 1.73 1.60 -15.49
N GLY A 93 2.01 2.56 -14.58
CA GLY A 93 3.38 2.97 -14.25
C GLY A 93 4.10 3.80 -15.33
N THR A 94 3.36 4.34 -16.30
CA THR A 94 3.92 5.15 -17.39
C THR A 94 4.73 6.33 -16.83
N GLY A 95 5.98 6.46 -17.27
CA GLY A 95 6.90 7.52 -16.85
C GLY A 95 7.55 7.30 -15.48
N GLY A 96 7.24 6.19 -14.81
CA GLY A 96 7.93 5.74 -13.60
C GLY A 96 9.07 4.78 -13.93
N GLY A 97 9.88 4.48 -12.90
CA GLY A 97 10.99 3.55 -13.04
C GLY A 97 11.81 3.43 -11.76
N ILE A 98 12.85 2.61 -11.84
CA ILE A 98 13.85 2.47 -10.79
C ILE A 98 15.12 3.16 -11.25
N ALA A 99 15.62 4.09 -10.45
CA ALA A 99 16.88 4.77 -10.68
C ALA A 99 17.98 4.13 -9.84
N TYR A 100 19.05 3.67 -10.48
CA TYR A 100 20.23 3.09 -9.82
C TYR A 100 21.37 4.11 -9.66
N ASN A 101 21.30 5.21 -10.41
CA ASN A 101 22.28 6.28 -10.39
C ASN A 101 21.61 7.64 -10.61
N LEU A 102 22.40 8.70 -10.47
CA LEU A 102 21.91 10.07 -10.54
C LEU A 102 21.40 10.48 -11.92
N ASP A 103 21.99 9.97 -12.99
CA ASP A 103 21.59 10.33 -14.36
C ASP A 103 20.22 9.70 -14.70
N GLU A 104 20.03 8.44 -14.35
CA GLU A 104 18.73 7.76 -14.46
C GLU A 104 17.68 8.45 -13.61
N PHE A 105 18.03 8.85 -12.39
CA PHE A 105 17.12 9.55 -11.49
C PHE A 105 16.59 10.83 -12.12
N ASP A 106 17.48 11.70 -12.63
CA ASP A 106 17.10 12.97 -13.22
C ASP A 106 16.25 12.79 -14.49
N GLU A 107 16.56 11.78 -15.31
CA GLU A 107 15.79 11.47 -16.53
C GLU A 107 14.37 11.01 -16.19
N ILE A 108 14.25 10.04 -15.26
CA ILE A 108 12.96 9.49 -14.85
C ILE A 108 12.14 10.56 -14.13
N LEU A 109 12.74 11.35 -13.24
CA LEU A 109 12.06 12.42 -12.53
C LEU A 109 11.48 13.47 -13.50
N ARG A 110 12.28 13.95 -14.44
CA ARG A 110 11.83 14.93 -15.44
C ARG A 110 10.70 14.37 -16.31
N THR A 111 10.83 13.13 -16.74
CA THR A 111 9.81 12.46 -17.53
C THR A 111 8.53 12.26 -16.72
N GLY A 112 8.65 11.82 -15.48
CA GLY A 112 7.53 11.61 -14.56
C GLY A 112 6.75 12.89 -14.28
N LEU A 113 7.43 13.98 -13.94
CA LEU A 113 6.80 15.29 -13.71
C LEU A 113 6.03 15.79 -14.94
N ARG A 114 6.58 15.57 -16.14
CA ARG A 114 5.93 15.96 -17.40
C ARG A 114 4.70 15.12 -17.73
N LEU A 115 4.72 13.81 -17.41
CA LEU A 115 3.65 12.88 -17.72
C LEU A 115 2.55 12.84 -16.66
N SER A 116 2.85 13.24 -15.43
CA SER A 116 1.86 13.35 -14.36
C SER A 116 0.89 14.51 -14.66
N PRO A 117 -0.43 14.26 -14.71
CA PRO A 117 -1.43 15.31 -14.94
C PRO A 117 -1.42 16.42 -13.89
N VAL A 118 -0.90 16.13 -12.71
CA VAL A 118 -0.79 17.06 -11.57
C VAL A 118 0.66 17.47 -11.31
N SER A 119 1.60 17.11 -12.21
CA SER A 119 3.03 17.41 -12.11
C SER A 119 3.65 16.98 -10.78
N THR A 120 3.30 15.80 -10.29
CA THR A 120 3.86 15.23 -9.05
C THR A 120 4.46 13.86 -9.28
N VAL A 121 5.58 13.59 -8.60
CA VAL A 121 6.26 12.30 -8.60
C VAL A 121 6.54 11.89 -7.16
N LEU A 122 6.16 10.68 -6.80
CA LEU A 122 6.56 10.04 -5.56
C LEU A 122 7.93 9.38 -5.76
N ILE A 123 8.89 9.72 -4.90
CA ILE A 123 10.22 9.11 -4.83
C ILE A 123 10.23 8.20 -3.60
N GLU A 124 10.47 6.92 -3.80
CA GLU A 124 10.43 5.90 -2.73
C GLU A 124 11.75 5.14 -2.66
N GLU A 125 12.11 4.73 -1.46
CA GLU A 125 13.19 3.77 -1.20
C GLU A 125 12.88 2.44 -1.90
N SER A 126 13.86 1.91 -2.61
CA SER A 126 13.69 0.62 -3.25
C SER A 126 13.95 -0.51 -2.26
N VAL A 127 12.97 -1.36 -2.12
CA VAL A 127 13.07 -2.64 -1.36
C VAL A 127 13.33 -3.82 -2.30
N LEU A 128 13.79 -3.56 -3.52
CA LEU A 128 14.11 -4.59 -4.51
C LEU A 128 15.13 -5.58 -3.93
N GLY A 129 14.85 -6.87 -4.10
CA GLY A 129 15.72 -7.94 -3.59
C GLY A 129 15.52 -8.28 -2.10
N TRP A 130 14.65 -7.58 -1.40
CA TRP A 130 14.27 -7.95 -0.04
C TRP A 130 13.40 -9.21 -0.05
N LYS A 131 13.30 -9.88 1.08
CA LYS A 131 12.31 -10.93 1.28
C LYS A 131 10.93 -10.32 1.43
N GLU A 132 9.93 -11.02 0.91
CA GLU A 132 8.53 -10.63 1.01
C GLU A 132 7.75 -11.67 1.80
N PHE A 133 7.03 -11.21 2.80
CA PHE A 133 6.11 -12.02 3.59
C PHE A 133 4.75 -11.36 3.63
N GLU A 134 3.71 -12.17 3.80
CA GLU A 134 2.35 -11.69 3.88
C GLU A 134 1.63 -12.37 5.05
N MET A 135 0.71 -11.65 5.66
CA MET A 135 -0.20 -12.17 6.66
C MET A 135 -1.64 -11.99 6.18
N GLU A 136 -2.36 -13.10 6.08
CA GLU A 136 -3.82 -13.08 5.87
C GLU A 136 -4.51 -12.94 7.21
N VAL A 137 -5.24 -11.86 7.39
CA VAL A 137 -5.81 -11.47 8.68
C VAL A 137 -7.31 -11.25 8.54
N VAL A 138 -8.09 -11.72 9.47
CA VAL A 138 -9.54 -11.43 9.56
C VAL A 138 -9.82 -10.74 10.88
N ARG A 139 -10.62 -9.68 10.84
CA ARG A 139 -11.09 -8.97 12.02
C ARG A 139 -12.60 -8.76 11.95
N ASP A 140 -13.27 -8.89 13.09
CA ASP A 140 -14.70 -8.58 13.22
C ASP A 140 -14.95 -7.28 14.02
N CYS A 141 -16.21 -6.85 14.05
CA CYS A 141 -16.63 -5.64 14.77
C CYS A 141 -16.51 -5.75 16.31
N ALA A 142 -16.29 -6.95 16.85
CA ALA A 142 -16.03 -7.18 18.27
C ALA A 142 -14.53 -7.19 18.61
N ASP A 143 -13.67 -6.81 17.64
CA ASP A 143 -12.20 -6.82 17.72
C ASP A 143 -11.60 -8.23 17.89
N ASN A 144 -12.31 -9.27 17.51
CA ASN A 144 -11.70 -10.57 17.34
C ASN A 144 -10.84 -10.55 16.08
N CYS A 145 -9.54 -10.78 16.25
CA CYS A 145 -8.57 -10.69 15.17
C CYS A 145 -7.81 -12.02 15.06
N ILE A 146 -7.82 -12.63 13.87
CA ILE A 146 -7.24 -13.95 13.61
C ILE A 146 -6.29 -13.87 12.42
N ILE A 147 -5.07 -14.39 12.58
CA ILE A 147 -4.18 -14.68 11.46
C ILE A 147 -4.61 -16.01 10.85
N ILE A 148 -5.07 -15.97 9.62
CA ILE A 148 -5.50 -17.18 8.87
C ILE A 148 -4.29 -17.98 8.45
N CYS A 149 -3.30 -17.33 7.83
CA CYS A 149 -2.01 -17.92 7.48
C CYS A 149 -0.93 -16.84 7.31
N SER A 150 0.32 -17.30 7.39
CA SER A 150 1.48 -16.54 6.93
C SER A 150 1.90 -17.07 5.56
N ILE A 151 2.31 -16.19 4.69
CA ILE A 151 2.75 -16.50 3.33
C ILE A 151 4.18 -16.00 3.16
N GLU A 152 4.98 -16.76 2.45
CA GLU A 152 6.32 -16.36 2.02
C GLU A 152 6.38 -16.40 0.49
N ASN A 153 6.80 -15.30 -0.11
CA ASN A 153 7.14 -15.24 -1.52
C ASN A 153 8.60 -15.70 -1.67
N VAL A 154 8.82 -16.78 -2.43
CA VAL A 154 10.15 -17.37 -2.62
C VAL A 154 11.02 -16.44 -3.48
N ASP A 155 10.41 -15.78 -4.45
CA ASP A 155 11.07 -14.76 -5.26
C ASP A 155 11.21 -13.45 -4.46
N PRO A 156 12.32 -12.72 -4.68
CA PRO A 156 12.54 -11.47 -3.95
C PRO A 156 11.58 -10.37 -4.38
N MET A 157 11.41 -9.37 -3.51
CA MET A 157 10.66 -8.14 -3.79
C MET A 157 11.05 -7.55 -5.15
N GLY A 158 10.04 -7.15 -5.93
CA GLY A 158 10.16 -6.65 -7.30
C GLY A 158 9.61 -7.61 -8.36
N ILE A 159 9.38 -8.88 -8.00
CA ILE A 159 8.60 -9.82 -8.80
C ILE A 159 7.16 -9.74 -8.30
N HIS A 160 6.20 -9.59 -9.22
CA HIS A 160 4.79 -9.51 -8.84
C HIS A 160 4.35 -10.79 -8.13
N THR A 161 3.61 -10.68 -7.02
CA THR A 161 3.14 -11.82 -6.22
C THR A 161 2.44 -12.89 -7.07
N GLY A 162 1.66 -12.49 -8.07
CA GLY A 162 1.00 -13.40 -9.01
C GLY A 162 1.93 -14.21 -9.92
N ASP A 163 3.18 -13.78 -10.04
CA ASP A 163 4.23 -14.43 -10.86
C ASP A 163 5.29 -15.13 -10.00
N SER A 164 5.19 -15.00 -8.65
CA SER A 164 6.10 -15.61 -7.68
C SER A 164 5.59 -16.96 -7.19
N ILE A 165 6.51 -17.81 -6.75
CA ILE A 165 6.19 -19.01 -5.99
C ILE A 165 5.85 -18.60 -4.55
N THR A 166 4.61 -18.80 -4.15
CA THR A 166 4.14 -18.52 -2.80
C THR A 166 4.00 -19.79 -1.97
N VAL A 167 4.43 -19.72 -0.73
CA VAL A 167 4.37 -20.86 0.21
C VAL A 167 3.60 -20.43 1.48
N ALA A 168 2.60 -21.22 1.85
CA ALA A 168 1.83 -21.05 3.07
C ALA A 168 1.81 -22.38 3.86
N PRO A 169 2.16 -22.36 5.16
CA PRO A 169 2.68 -21.23 5.94
C PRO A 169 4.12 -20.85 5.54
N ALA A 170 4.55 -19.61 5.87
CA ALA A 170 5.92 -19.17 5.68
C ALA A 170 6.91 -20.12 6.37
N LEU A 171 7.97 -20.52 5.65
CA LEU A 171 8.91 -21.56 6.09
C LEU A 171 10.18 -21.02 6.76
N THR A 172 10.59 -19.78 6.41
CA THR A 172 11.89 -19.23 6.84
C THR A 172 11.78 -18.22 8.00
N LEU A 173 10.56 -17.95 8.48
CA LEU A 173 10.35 -17.11 9.67
C LEU A 173 10.69 -17.88 10.95
N THR A 174 11.46 -17.23 11.82
CA THR A 174 11.54 -17.67 13.22
C THR A 174 10.24 -17.34 13.94
N ASP A 175 9.96 -18.03 15.06
CA ASP A 175 8.79 -17.73 15.88
C ASP A 175 8.76 -16.25 16.34
N LYS A 176 9.90 -15.69 16.67
CA LYS A 176 10.01 -14.28 17.08
C LYS A 176 9.62 -13.31 15.94
N GLU A 177 10.05 -13.56 14.73
CA GLU A 177 9.70 -12.77 13.55
C GLU A 177 8.21 -12.91 13.23
N TYR A 178 7.70 -14.13 13.23
CA TYR A 178 6.27 -14.39 13.07
C TYR A 178 5.41 -13.62 14.08
N GLN A 179 5.76 -13.67 15.38
CA GLN A 179 5.02 -12.96 16.42
C GLN A 179 5.07 -11.44 16.26
N ARG A 180 6.18 -10.89 15.76
CA ARG A 180 6.28 -9.45 15.44
C ARG A 180 5.35 -9.08 14.28
N MET A 181 5.39 -9.83 13.18
CA MET A 181 4.51 -9.61 12.01
C MET A 181 3.04 -9.79 12.38
N ARG A 182 2.70 -10.82 13.16
CA ARG A 182 1.35 -11.01 13.68
C ARG A 182 0.85 -9.79 14.45
N ASN A 183 1.63 -9.31 15.41
CA ASN A 183 1.25 -8.18 16.22
C ASN A 183 1.11 -6.91 15.37
N ALA A 184 2.05 -6.67 14.46
CA ALA A 184 2.00 -5.55 13.53
C ALA A 184 0.73 -5.62 12.66
N SER A 185 0.41 -6.79 12.10
CA SER A 185 -0.80 -6.98 11.27
C SER A 185 -2.10 -6.65 12.05
N ILE A 186 -2.18 -7.06 13.31
CA ILE A 186 -3.33 -6.74 14.16
C ILE A 186 -3.45 -5.23 14.37
N GLU A 187 -2.35 -4.55 14.68
CA GLU A 187 -2.34 -3.09 14.86
C GLU A 187 -2.66 -2.35 13.54
N VAL A 188 -2.17 -2.84 12.40
CA VAL A 188 -2.52 -2.30 11.08
C VAL A 188 -4.02 -2.34 10.84
N LEU A 189 -4.68 -3.49 11.03
CA LEU A 189 -6.13 -3.61 10.82
C LEU A 189 -6.93 -2.70 11.76
N ARG A 190 -6.47 -2.55 13.00
CA ARG A 190 -7.10 -1.65 13.99
C ARG A 190 -6.96 -0.20 13.58
N GLU A 191 -5.77 0.25 13.18
CA GLU A 191 -5.52 1.64 12.79
C GLU A 191 -6.19 2.02 11.47
N ILE A 192 -6.19 1.11 10.50
CA ILE A 192 -6.90 1.30 9.22
C ILE A 192 -8.42 1.32 9.45
N GLY A 193 -8.92 0.50 10.37
CA GLY A 193 -10.34 0.44 10.70
C GLY A 193 -11.12 -0.63 9.94
N VAL A 194 -10.44 -1.68 9.44
CA VAL A 194 -11.11 -2.86 8.88
C VAL A 194 -11.69 -3.67 10.04
N ASP A 195 -13.01 -3.83 10.10
CA ASP A 195 -13.72 -4.44 11.21
C ASP A 195 -14.79 -5.48 10.80
N THR A 196 -14.91 -5.79 9.53
CA THR A 196 -15.89 -6.76 9.00
C THR A 196 -15.33 -7.57 7.84
N GLY A 197 -14.04 -7.90 7.86
CA GLY A 197 -13.47 -8.61 6.72
C GLY A 197 -12.04 -9.06 6.91
N GLY A 198 -11.49 -9.57 5.82
CA GLY A 198 -10.11 -9.98 5.69
C GLY A 198 -9.26 -8.93 5.00
N SER A 199 -7.98 -8.92 5.34
CA SER A 199 -6.96 -8.09 4.73
C SER A 199 -5.68 -8.88 4.58
N ASN A 200 -4.95 -8.59 3.50
CA ASN A 200 -3.58 -9.01 3.30
C ASN A 200 -2.65 -7.89 3.79
N VAL A 201 -1.70 -8.22 4.65
CA VAL A 201 -0.67 -7.29 5.15
C VAL A 201 0.67 -7.79 4.68
N GLN A 202 1.38 -6.98 3.89
CA GLN A 202 2.70 -7.29 3.32
C GLN A 202 3.83 -6.69 4.16
N PHE A 203 4.92 -7.45 4.28
CA PHE A 203 6.13 -7.12 5.03
C PHE A 203 7.39 -7.33 4.21
#